data_7c39960148a69947532f85bd68440249
#
_entry.id   7c39960148a69947532f85bd68440249
#
_cell.length_a   1.000
_cell.length_b   1.000
_cell.length_c   1.000
_cell.angle_alpha   90.00
_cell.angle_beta   90.00
_cell.angle_gamma   90.00
#
_symmetry.space_group_name_H-M   'P 1'
#
loop_
_entity.id
_entity.type
_entity.pdbx_description
1 polymer ?
#
loop_
_entity_poly.entity_id
_entity_poly.type
_entity_poly.pdbx_seq_one_letter_code
_entity_poly.pdbx_strand_id
1 'polypeptide(L)'
;MATLRTTASKPQVEFINSPASFPAFIGGFGSGKTQALVYRALSKLLGDGRNLAYYLPTYGLVRDIAIPRFKEVLENAGIPYRLNLQGNYLDCNGKRLLFRTLDNPDRLVGYEVSDSFVDELDTLPVDKARRAWQQIIARNRQRKDKGINSVAVGTTPEGFRFVYEQW
;
A
#
# COMPACT_ATOMS: atom_id res chain seq x y z
N MET A 1 5.71 22.28 -6.52
CA MET A 1 4.92 21.10 -6.10
C MET A 1 5.13 19.99 -7.12
N ALA A 2 5.66 18.85 -6.73
CA ALA A 2 5.92 17.76 -7.67
C ALA A 2 4.58 17.16 -8.10
N THR A 3 4.35 17.06 -9.42
CA THR A 3 3.09 16.52 -9.97
C THR A 3 3.36 15.15 -10.57
N LEU A 4 2.71 14.13 -10.02
CA LEU A 4 2.68 12.80 -10.62
C LEU A 4 1.74 12.82 -11.84
N ARG A 5 2.32 12.71 -13.03
CA ARG A 5 1.54 12.46 -14.25
C ARG A 5 1.52 10.96 -14.51
N THR A 6 0.35 10.39 -14.63
CA THR A 6 0.17 8.97 -14.90
C THR A 6 -0.98 8.74 -15.87
N THR A 7 -0.85 7.71 -16.70
CA THR A 7 -1.97 7.17 -17.46
C THR A 7 -2.64 6.11 -16.60
N ALA A 8 -3.86 6.37 -16.17
CA ALA A 8 -4.65 5.46 -15.37
C ALA A 8 -6.03 5.27 -16.00
N SER A 9 -6.56 4.05 -15.97
CA SER A 9 -7.93 3.77 -16.37
C SER A 9 -8.93 4.39 -15.38
N LYS A 10 -10.19 4.57 -15.82
CA LYS A 10 -11.23 5.14 -14.95
C LYS A 10 -11.35 4.42 -13.60
N PRO A 11 -11.43 3.07 -13.52
CA PRO A 11 -11.46 2.38 -12.22
C PRO A 11 -10.23 2.64 -11.34
N GLN A 12 -9.04 2.73 -11.94
CA GLN A 12 -7.82 3.07 -11.19
C GLN A 12 -7.90 4.48 -10.61
N VAL A 13 -8.36 5.46 -11.39
CA VAL A 13 -8.55 6.85 -10.92
C VAL A 13 -9.54 6.92 -9.76
N GLU A 14 -10.67 6.22 -9.87
CA GLU A 14 -11.67 6.14 -8.81
C GLU A 14 -11.08 5.54 -7.53
N PHE A 15 -10.33 4.45 -7.64
CA PHE A 15 -9.64 3.84 -6.50
C PHE A 15 -8.58 4.75 -5.88
N ILE A 16 -7.72 5.37 -6.70
CA ILE A 16 -6.64 6.26 -6.24
C ILE A 16 -7.22 7.42 -5.42
N ASN A 17 -8.35 7.98 -5.87
CA ASN A 17 -8.97 9.15 -5.24
C ASN A 17 -10.09 8.82 -4.24
N SER A 18 -10.38 7.55 -3.99
CA SER A 18 -11.45 7.13 -3.10
C SER A 18 -11.28 7.73 -1.69
N PRO A 19 -12.30 8.39 -1.13
CA PRO A 19 -12.28 8.92 0.23
C PRO A 19 -12.55 7.85 1.30
N ALA A 20 -12.84 6.61 0.91
CA ALA A 20 -13.16 5.54 1.84
C ALA A 20 -11.99 5.20 2.78
N SER A 21 -12.31 4.77 4.00
CA SER A 21 -11.31 4.29 4.97
C SER A 21 -10.68 2.97 4.54
N PHE A 22 -11.45 2.12 3.84
CA PHE A 22 -11.04 0.78 3.41
C PHE A 22 -11.34 0.57 1.92
N PRO A 23 -10.70 1.30 0.99
CA PRO A 23 -10.92 1.10 -0.44
C PRO A 23 -10.25 -0.17 -0.90
N ALA A 24 -10.92 -0.94 -1.78
CA ALA A 24 -10.37 -2.13 -2.40
C ALA A 24 -10.41 -2.04 -3.92
N PHE A 25 -9.32 -2.45 -4.59
CA PHE A 25 -9.25 -2.66 -6.03
C PHE A 25 -9.09 -4.16 -6.29
N ILE A 26 -10.20 -4.82 -6.54
CA ILE A 26 -10.25 -6.26 -6.78
C ILE A 26 -10.37 -6.49 -8.29
N GLY A 27 -9.49 -7.28 -8.85
CA GLY A 27 -9.49 -7.52 -10.30
C GLY A 27 -8.52 -8.62 -10.71
N GLY A 28 -8.70 -9.12 -11.91
CA GLY A 28 -7.88 -10.18 -12.49
C GLY A 28 -6.43 -9.78 -12.73
N PHE A 29 -5.63 -10.75 -13.19
CA PHE A 29 -4.24 -10.50 -13.58
C PHE A 29 -4.15 -9.42 -14.68
N GLY A 30 -3.14 -8.57 -14.62
CA GLY A 30 -2.92 -7.51 -15.61
C GLY A 30 -3.87 -6.32 -15.52
N SER A 31 -4.81 -6.26 -14.56
CA SER A 31 -5.76 -5.14 -14.40
C SER A 31 -5.13 -3.86 -13.84
N GLY A 32 -3.84 -3.89 -13.48
CA GLY A 32 -3.12 -2.71 -12.96
C GLY A 32 -3.35 -2.41 -11.48
N LYS A 33 -3.75 -3.38 -10.68
CA LYS A 33 -3.98 -3.24 -9.23
C LYS A 33 -2.77 -2.68 -8.48
N THR A 34 -1.63 -3.35 -8.61
CA THR A 34 -0.36 -2.92 -7.99
C THR A 34 0.00 -1.50 -8.41
N GLN A 35 -0.16 -1.17 -9.69
CA GLN A 35 0.08 0.18 -10.21
C GLN A 35 -0.82 1.22 -9.53
N ALA A 36 -2.11 0.95 -9.45
CA ALA A 36 -3.08 1.83 -8.79
C ALA A 36 -2.78 1.99 -7.29
N LEU A 37 -2.39 0.90 -6.63
CA LEU A 37 -2.03 0.91 -5.20
C LEU A 37 -0.75 1.73 -4.95
N VAL A 38 0.27 1.60 -5.80
CA VAL A 38 1.49 2.41 -5.76
C VAL A 38 1.18 3.90 -5.97
N TYR A 39 0.35 4.24 -6.97
CA TYR A 39 -0.04 5.64 -7.19
C TYR A 39 -0.83 6.22 -6.03
N ARG A 40 -1.75 5.44 -5.44
CA ARG A 40 -2.45 5.85 -4.23
C ARG A 40 -1.48 6.09 -3.07
N ALA A 41 -0.52 5.20 -2.85
CA ALA A 41 0.50 5.35 -1.80
C ALA A 41 1.36 6.60 -2.02
N LEU A 42 1.82 6.85 -3.24
CA LEU A 42 2.60 8.03 -3.59
C LEU A 42 1.77 9.32 -3.46
N SER A 43 0.49 9.30 -3.84
CA SER A 43 -0.42 10.44 -3.61
C SER A 43 -0.50 10.81 -2.12
N LYS A 44 -0.58 9.83 -1.22
CA LYS A 44 -0.54 10.06 0.21
C LYS A 44 0.83 10.50 0.73
N LEU A 45 1.89 9.90 0.24
CA LEU A 45 3.27 10.24 0.62
C LEU A 45 3.62 11.69 0.26
N LEU A 46 3.22 12.14 -0.91
CA LEU A 46 3.46 13.49 -1.40
C LEU A 46 2.43 14.51 -0.89
N GLY A 47 1.24 14.05 -0.49
CA GLY A 47 0.12 14.87 -0.02
C GLY A 47 -0.06 14.86 1.51
N ASP A 48 -1.23 14.43 1.94
CA ASP A 48 -1.73 14.53 3.33
C ASP A 48 -1.29 13.39 4.26
N GLY A 49 -0.68 12.33 3.73
CA GLY A 49 -0.15 11.23 4.54
C GLY A 49 0.96 11.67 5.49
N ARG A 50 1.19 10.85 6.52
CA ARG A 50 2.37 10.93 7.39
C ARG A 50 3.31 9.77 7.02
N ASN A 51 3.77 8.96 7.97
CA ASN A 51 4.44 7.72 7.61
C ASN A 51 3.42 6.71 7.08
N LEU A 52 3.85 5.91 6.12
CA LEU A 52 3.03 4.96 5.39
C LEU A 52 3.60 3.56 5.50
N ALA A 53 2.80 2.53 5.24
CA ALA A 53 3.30 1.18 5.09
C ALA A 53 2.71 0.49 3.86
N TYR A 54 3.53 -0.25 3.14
CA TYR A 54 3.17 -1.07 2.00
C TYR A 54 3.48 -2.53 2.31
N TYR A 55 2.49 -3.38 2.14
CA TYR A 55 2.54 -4.78 2.55
C TYR A 55 2.40 -5.70 1.34
N LEU A 56 3.19 -6.77 1.33
CA LEU A 56 3.08 -7.87 0.39
C LEU A 56 3.22 -9.21 1.14
N PRO A 57 2.73 -10.31 0.57
CA PRO A 57 2.81 -11.63 1.20
C PRO A 57 4.21 -12.04 1.63
N THR A 58 5.24 -11.75 0.81
CA THR A 58 6.62 -12.16 1.09
C THR A 58 7.63 -11.05 0.81
N TYR A 59 8.80 -11.15 1.40
CA TYR A 59 9.89 -10.20 1.13
C TYR A 59 10.42 -10.27 -0.32
N GLY A 60 10.38 -11.45 -0.93
CA GLY A 60 10.69 -11.59 -2.36
C GLY A 60 9.81 -10.70 -3.23
N LEU A 61 8.49 -10.67 -2.97
CA LEU A 61 7.56 -9.79 -3.68
C LEU A 61 7.80 -8.31 -3.37
N VAL A 62 8.16 -7.96 -2.14
CA VAL A 62 8.55 -6.58 -1.81
C VAL A 62 9.74 -6.12 -2.64
N ARG A 63 10.82 -6.94 -2.67
CA ARG A 63 12.05 -6.64 -3.37
C ARG A 63 11.87 -6.61 -4.90
N ASP A 64 11.11 -7.54 -5.44
CA ASP A 64 11.05 -7.78 -6.90
C ASP A 64 9.89 -7.01 -7.56
N ILE A 65 8.88 -6.59 -6.81
CA ILE A 65 7.69 -5.89 -7.33
C ILE A 65 7.55 -4.49 -6.75
N ALA A 66 7.38 -4.35 -5.42
CA ALA A 66 7.05 -3.06 -4.83
C ALA A 66 8.18 -2.05 -4.98
N ILE A 67 9.38 -2.37 -4.51
CA ILE A 67 10.52 -1.45 -4.55
C ILE A 67 10.81 -0.95 -5.95
N PRO A 68 10.92 -1.80 -6.99
CA PRO A 68 11.14 -1.35 -8.36
C PRO A 68 10.03 -0.42 -8.88
N ARG A 69 8.77 -0.70 -8.56
CA ARG A 69 7.64 0.14 -9.00
C ARG A 69 7.66 1.53 -8.37
N PHE A 70 7.92 1.62 -7.07
CA PHE A 70 8.07 2.92 -6.40
C PHE A 70 9.23 3.72 -6.98
N LYS A 71 10.38 3.08 -7.21
CA LYS A 71 11.55 3.71 -7.84
C LYS A 71 11.21 4.25 -9.23
N GLU A 72 10.66 3.40 -10.10
CA GLU A 72 10.27 3.76 -11.46
C GLU A 72 9.40 5.03 -11.49
N VAL A 73 8.37 5.08 -10.67
CA VAL A 73 7.44 6.22 -10.65
C VAL A 73 8.10 7.48 -10.13
N LEU A 74 8.88 7.38 -9.06
CA LEU A 74 9.58 8.53 -8.47
C LEU A 74 10.68 9.07 -9.39
N GLU A 75 11.47 8.20 -10.01
CA GLU A 75 12.53 8.54 -10.96
C GLU A 75 11.96 9.20 -12.23
N ASN A 76 10.89 8.63 -12.80
CA ASN A 76 10.21 9.21 -13.96
C ASN A 76 9.58 10.58 -13.68
N ALA A 77 9.17 10.81 -12.43
CA ALA A 77 8.63 12.10 -12.00
C ALA A 77 9.70 13.09 -11.52
N GLY A 78 10.99 12.71 -11.51
CA GLY A 78 12.07 13.54 -10.99
C GLY A 78 11.94 13.86 -9.49
N ILE A 79 11.28 12.99 -8.71
CA ILE A 79 11.04 13.20 -7.29
C ILE A 79 12.19 12.56 -6.49
N PRO A 80 12.93 13.34 -5.68
CA PRO A 80 14.04 12.81 -4.90
C PRO A 80 13.53 11.91 -3.77
N TYR A 81 14.22 10.80 -3.57
CA TYR A 81 13.94 9.84 -2.50
C TYR A 81 15.24 9.20 -2.00
N ARG A 82 15.18 8.59 -0.83
CA ARG A 82 16.27 7.77 -0.26
C ARG A 82 15.73 6.39 0.09
N LEU A 83 16.27 5.35 -0.55
CA LEU A 83 15.92 3.96 -0.28
C LEU A 83 16.93 3.34 0.70
N ASN A 84 16.42 2.71 1.75
CA ASN A 84 17.20 1.90 2.69
C ASN A 84 16.73 0.44 2.60
N LEU A 85 17.52 -0.38 1.90
CA LEU A 85 17.21 -1.80 1.71
C LEU A 85 17.35 -2.61 3.00
N GLN A 86 18.30 -2.25 3.87
CA GLN A 86 18.52 -2.94 5.14
C GLN A 86 17.36 -2.68 6.12
N GLY A 87 16.88 -1.45 6.18
CA GLY A 87 15.74 -1.06 7.02
C GLY A 87 14.38 -1.31 6.38
N ASN A 88 14.33 -1.69 5.09
CA ASN A 88 13.10 -1.90 4.32
C ASN A 88 12.17 -0.67 4.34
N TYR A 89 12.70 0.49 3.96
CA TYR A 89 11.92 1.71 3.85
C TYR A 89 12.45 2.65 2.76
N LEU A 90 11.58 3.55 2.35
CA LEU A 90 11.87 4.65 1.43
C LEU A 90 11.48 5.97 2.12
N ASP A 91 12.43 6.90 2.20
CA ASP A 91 12.18 8.27 2.68
C ASP A 91 11.99 9.19 1.48
N CYS A 92 10.89 9.94 1.48
CA CYS A 92 10.53 10.90 0.45
C CYS A 92 9.67 12.01 1.05
N ASN A 93 9.92 13.25 0.66
CA ASN A 93 9.15 14.42 1.09
C ASN A 93 9.04 14.55 2.64
N GLY A 94 10.11 14.23 3.37
CA GLY A 94 10.16 14.26 4.82
C GLY A 94 9.33 13.18 5.54
N LYS A 95 8.85 12.18 4.81
CA LYS A 95 8.01 11.09 5.31
C LYS A 95 8.63 9.75 4.95
N ARG A 96 8.23 8.72 5.68
CA ARG A 96 8.71 7.36 5.48
C ARG A 96 7.62 6.44 4.98
N LEU A 97 7.94 5.67 3.93
CA LEU A 97 7.19 4.53 3.46
C LEU A 97 7.90 3.26 3.90
N LEU A 98 7.29 2.51 4.81
CA LEU A 98 7.79 1.24 5.29
C LEU A 98 7.36 0.12 4.35
N PHE A 99 8.26 -0.79 4.00
CA PHE A 99 7.93 -2.05 3.33
C PHE A 99 7.87 -3.17 4.38
N ARG A 100 6.78 -3.93 4.38
CA ARG A 100 6.54 -5.01 5.34
C ARG A 100 5.99 -6.24 4.64
N THR A 101 6.21 -7.40 5.25
CA THR A 101 5.69 -8.67 4.74
C THR A 101 4.57 -9.21 5.63
N LEU A 102 3.70 -10.01 5.04
CA LEU A 102 2.62 -10.67 5.74
C LEU A 102 2.97 -12.14 6.09
N ASP A 103 4.25 -12.51 5.97
CA ASP A 103 4.73 -13.86 6.31
C ASP A 103 4.35 -14.26 7.73
N ASN A 104 4.53 -13.32 8.65
CA ASN A 104 4.15 -13.49 10.05
C ASN A 104 3.44 -12.24 10.55
N PRO A 105 2.10 -12.24 10.57
CA PRO A 105 1.31 -11.09 11.02
C PRO A 105 1.62 -10.64 12.46
N ASP A 106 2.06 -11.52 13.33
CA ASP A 106 2.37 -11.19 14.72
C ASP A 106 3.64 -10.30 14.86
N ARG A 107 4.46 -10.22 13.81
CA ARG A 107 5.61 -9.32 13.74
C ARG A 107 5.28 -7.91 13.24
N LEU A 108 4.03 -7.63 12.88
CA LEU A 108 3.57 -6.31 12.48
C LEU A 108 3.37 -5.42 13.72
N VAL A 109 4.47 -5.15 14.44
CA VAL A 109 4.49 -4.40 15.70
C VAL A 109 5.61 -3.35 15.69
N GLY A 110 5.57 -2.41 16.62
CA GLY A 110 6.67 -1.46 16.85
C GLY A 110 6.70 -0.25 15.90
N TYR A 111 5.63 0.01 15.14
CA TYR A 111 5.50 1.19 14.29
C TYR A 111 4.06 1.69 14.23
N GLU A 112 3.90 2.95 13.81
CA GLU A 112 2.61 3.59 13.55
C GLU A 112 2.68 4.30 12.21
N VAL A 113 1.59 4.21 11.45
CA VAL A 113 1.44 4.84 10.15
C VAL A 113 0.07 5.50 10.03
N SER A 114 -0.05 6.45 9.11
CA SER A 114 -1.32 7.11 8.81
C SER A 114 -2.13 6.36 7.76
N ASP A 115 -1.44 5.74 6.82
CA ASP A 115 -2.08 4.98 5.73
C ASP A 115 -1.31 3.70 5.44
N SER A 116 -2.05 2.68 5.10
CA SER A 116 -1.55 1.34 4.78
C SER A 116 -2.03 0.89 3.42
N PHE A 117 -1.18 0.17 2.71
CA PHE A 117 -1.43 -0.33 1.35
C PHE A 117 -1.09 -1.81 1.31
N VAL A 118 -2.07 -2.65 1.06
CA VAL A 118 -1.93 -4.11 1.13
C VAL A 118 -2.11 -4.69 -0.26
N ASP A 119 -1.06 -5.25 -0.81
CA ASP A 119 -1.07 -5.88 -2.13
C ASP A 119 -1.13 -7.40 -1.99
N GLU A 120 -1.93 -8.04 -2.85
CA GLU A 120 -2.14 -9.48 -2.93
C GLU A 120 -2.60 -10.15 -1.61
N LEU A 121 -3.47 -9.48 -0.85
CA LEU A 121 -3.98 -9.96 0.44
C LEU A 121 -4.70 -11.31 0.33
N ASP A 122 -5.50 -11.52 -0.72
CA ASP A 122 -6.34 -12.70 -0.88
C ASP A 122 -5.57 -13.96 -1.28
N THR A 123 -4.27 -13.82 -1.61
CA THR A 123 -3.38 -14.97 -1.83
C THR A 123 -3.00 -15.69 -0.54
N LEU A 124 -3.21 -15.04 0.61
CA LEU A 124 -2.96 -15.65 1.91
C LEU A 124 -4.11 -16.60 2.30
N PRO A 125 -3.82 -17.65 3.12
CA PRO A 125 -4.87 -18.38 3.80
C PRO A 125 -5.80 -17.45 4.59
N VAL A 126 -7.11 -17.74 4.64
CA VAL A 126 -8.15 -16.85 5.19
C VAL A 126 -7.82 -16.38 6.61
N ASP A 127 -7.44 -17.29 7.50
CA ASP A 127 -7.12 -16.95 8.90
C ASP A 127 -5.88 -16.05 9.00
N LYS A 128 -4.88 -16.30 8.15
CA LYS A 128 -3.67 -15.47 8.10
C LYS A 128 -3.99 -14.08 7.55
N ALA A 129 -4.80 -13.97 6.51
CA ALA A 129 -5.26 -12.70 5.95
C ALA A 129 -6.05 -11.90 7.00
N ARG A 130 -6.95 -12.55 7.74
CA ARG A 130 -7.73 -11.92 8.83
C ARG A 130 -6.83 -11.40 9.95
N ARG A 131 -5.85 -12.17 10.38
CA ARG A 131 -4.88 -11.73 11.41
C ARG A 131 -4.03 -10.56 10.90
N ALA A 132 -3.51 -10.65 9.68
CA ALA A 132 -2.74 -9.56 9.06
C ALA A 132 -3.56 -8.27 9.00
N TRP A 133 -4.80 -8.35 8.55
CA TRP A 133 -5.73 -7.22 8.47
C TRP A 133 -5.95 -6.54 9.82
N GLN A 134 -6.20 -7.32 10.88
CA GLN A 134 -6.36 -6.80 12.24
C GLN A 134 -5.10 -6.07 12.73
N GLN A 135 -3.92 -6.65 12.51
CA GLN A 135 -2.66 -6.03 12.89
C GLN A 135 -2.38 -4.75 12.11
N ILE A 136 -2.65 -4.72 10.81
CA ILE A 136 -2.49 -3.53 9.96
C ILE A 136 -3.38 -2.39 10.46
N ILE A 137 -4.66 -2.65 10.72
CA ILE A 137 -5.58 -1.65 11.27
C ILE A 137 -5.04 -1.11 12.60
N ALA A 138 -4.55 -1.97 13.49
CA ALA A 138 -3.98 -1.57 14.77
C ALA A 138 -2.72 -0.69 14.62
N ARG A 139 -1.98 -0.78 13.52
CA ARG A 139 -0.82 0.10 13.24
C ARG A 139 -1.21 1.41 12.54
N ASN A 140 -2.39 1.46 11.92
CA ASN A 140 -2.86 2.57 11.09
C ASN A 140 -3.46 3.73 11.92
N ARG A 141 -2.72 4.19 12.94
CA ARG A 141 -3.21 5.13 13.96
C ARG A 141 -2.44 6.44 14.07
N GLN A 142 -1.41 6.67 13.25
CA GLN A 142 -0.69 7.94 13.25
C GLN A 142 -1.62 9.07 12.77
N ARG A 143 -1.81 10.08 13.59
CA ARG A 143 -2.74 11.19 13.29
C ARG A 143 -2.24 12.04 12.13
N LYS A 144 -3.15 12.41 11.25
CA LYS A 144 -2.97 13.43 10.20
C LYS A 144 -3.49 14.78 10.65
N ASP A 145 -3.01 15.83 10.00
CA ASP A 145 -3.54 17.16 10.21
C ASP A 145 -4.91 17.34 9.54
N LYS A 146 -5.12 16.63 8.41
CA LYS A 146 -6.37 16.63 7.63
C LYS A 146 -6.68 15.23 7.10
N GLY A 147 -7.97 14.97 6.91
CA GLY A 147 -8.44 13.71 6.35
C GLY A 147 -8.45 12.55 7.37
N ILE A 148 -8.86 11.40 6.89
CA ILE A 148 -8.94 10.15 7.65
C ILE A 148 -7.80 9.20 7.27
N ASN A 149 -7.43 8.35 8.20
CA ASN A 149 -6.51 7.26 7.92
C ASN A 149 -7.17 6.21 7.03
N SER A 150 -6.43 5.60 6.13
CA SER A 150 -6.98 4.59 5.23
C SER A 150 -6.10 3.34 5.16
N VAL A 151 -6.77 2.19 4.96
CA VAL A 151 -6.12 0.92 4.61
C VAL A 151 -6.65 0.48 3.27
N ALA A 152 -5.85 0.63 2.23
CA ALA A 152 -6.21 0.30 0.86
C ALA A 152 -5.73 -1.10 0.48
N VAL A 153 -6.54 -1.85 -0.26
CA VAL A 153 -6.22 -3.21 -0.73
C VAL A 153 -6.21 -3.25 -2.25
N GLY A 154 -5.19 -3.91 -2.81
CA GLY A 154 -5.14 -4.31 -4.21
C GLY A 154 -4.90 -5.81 -4.29
N THR A 155 -5.84 -6.60 -4.83
CA THR A 155 -5.67 -8.05 -4.85
C THR A 155 -6.40 -8.72 -6.01
N THR A 156 -5.89 -9.87 -6.42
CA THR A 156 -6.60 -10.82 -7.27
C THR A 156 -7.54 -11.64 -6.38
N PRO A 157 -8.82 -11.80 -6.76
CA PRO A 157 -9.72 -12.60 -5.95
C PRO A 157 -9.38 -14.10 -6.10
N GLU A 158 -9.23 -14.77 -4.99
CA GLU A 158 -8.96 -16.22 -4.89
C GLU A 158 -10.22 -17.00 -4.47
N GLY A 159 -11.36 -16.65 -5.04
CA GLY A 159 -12.66 -17.23 -4.71
C GLY A 159 -13.33 -16.56 -3.51
N PHE A 160 -14.11 -17.34 -2.75
CA PHE A 160 -14.86 -16.85 -1.59
C PHE A 160 -13.97 -16.84 -0.32
N ARG A 161 -12.89 -16.06 -0.35
CA ARG A 161 -11.94 -15.95 0.74
C ARG A 161 -12.13 -14.68 1.56
N PHE A 162 -11.10 -14.26 2.27
CA PHE A 162 -11.16 -13.12 3.19
C PHE A 162 -11.65 -11.82 2.54
N VAL A 163 -11.17 -11.52 1.33
CA VAL A 163 -11.56 -10.28 0.63
C VAL A 163 -13.05 -10.31 0.26
N TYR A 164 -13.59 -11.44 -0.16
CA TYR A 164 -15.03 -11.59 -0.41
C TYR A 164 -15.89 -11.39 0.86
N GLU A 165 -15.37 -11.74 2.04
CA GLU A 165 -16.08 -11.54 3.32
C GLU A 165 -16.08 -10.07 3.76
N GLN A 166 -15.12 -9.25 3.31
CA GLN A 166 -14.90 -7.88 3.79
C GLN A 166 -15.48 -6.81 2.86
N TRP A 167 -15.56 -7.06 1.56
CA TRP A 167 -16.05 -6.17 0.49
C TRP A 167 -17.11 -6.86 -0.38
#